data_a8ea4c4be2b3768db5ced27c4c1c0d36
#
_entry.id   a8ea4c4be2b3768db5ced27c4c1c0d36
#
_cell.length_a   1.000
_cell.length_b   1.000
_cell.length_c   1.000
_cell.angle_alpha   90.00
_cell.angle_beta   90.00
_cell.angle_gamma   90.00
#
_symmetry.space_group_name_H-M   'P 1'
#
loop_
_entity.id
_entity.type
_entity.pdbx_description
1 polymer ?
#
loop_
_entity_poly.entity_id
_entity_poly.type
_entity_poly.pdbx_seq_one_letter_code
_entity_poly.pdbx_strand_id
1 'polypeptide(L)'
;MKTALLDVPFGGAKGGVTVDPRTLSTREHEELIRRWTRTIVHVLGPHRDIPAPDMGTTAQTMAWLMDEFHRLEGFQPACVTGKPVALFGAPGREEATGRGVIGVTVAALERRNKSAQGARVVIQGFGNVGRFAALAAVEAGMKVIAISDVTGAIYQQDGIDFSDIDDKFTIASFKSKNEIDPAGVLSLEADVLIPAALGGVITDAVAATISAPLVIEAANQPVTADGDATLRARGIEVVPDILANAGGVLGSYFEWTQNIQEFRWPISRFRDELDARMAGAFKTVANTADQHDCTLRDAAFVVAVGRVVESFLLRGQVV
;
A
#
# COMPACT_ATOMS: atom_id res chain seq x y z
N MET A 1 2.41 -7.85 11.13
CA MET A 1 1.90 -6.58 11.71
C MET A 1 0.68 -6.04 10.96
N LYS A 2 0.73 -5.79 9.63
CA LYS A 2 -0.41 -5.20 8.87
C LYS A 2 -1.73 -5.96 9.07
N THR A 3 -1.73 -7.29 8.95
CA THR A 3 -2.91 -8.14 9.14
C THR A 3 -3.51 -8.00 10.54
N ALA A 4 -2.65 -8.05 11.57
CA ALA A 4 -3.07 -7.85 12.95
C ALA A 4 -3.60 -6.43 13.21
N LEU A 5 -2.95 -5.40 12.63
CA LEU A 5 -3.37 -4.01 12.76
C LEU A 5 -4.78 -3.77 12.16
N LEU A 6 -5.07 -4.43 11.05
CA LEU A 6 -6.36 -4.33 10.35
C LEU A 6 -7.44 -5.29 10.87
N ASP A 7 -7.10 -6.11 11.86
CA ASP A 7 -8.00 -7.13 12.40
C ASP A 7 -8.57 -8.07 11.32
N VAL A 8 -7.67 -8.57 10.44
CA VAL A 8 -8.04 -9.58 9.44
C VAL A 8 -7.49 -10.94 9.83
N PRO A 9 -8.21 -12.06 9.58
CA PRO A 9 -7.84 -13.39 10.04
C PRO A 9 -6.73 -14.02 9.19
N PHE A 10 -5.71 -13.24 8.85
CA PHE A 10 -4.54 -13.68 8.12
C PHE A 10 -3.29 -13.62 9.00
N GLY A 11 -2.46 -14.64 8.88
CA GLY A 11 -1.08 -14.58 9.32
C GLY A 11 -0.24 -13.72 8.39
N GLY A 12 1.06 -13.95 8.37
CA GLY A 12 1.96 -13.28 7.45
C GLY A 12 3.17 -14.15 7.17
N ALA A 13 3.45 -14.33 5.89
CA ALA A 13 4.64 -14.99 5.39
C ALA A 13 5.20 -14.20 4.19
N LYS A 14 6.47 -14.42 3.91
CA LYS A 14 7.13 -13.93 2.70
C LYS A 14 7.93 -15.07 2.10
N GLY A 15 7.91 -15.14 0.77
CA GLY A 15 8.67 -16.12 0.02
C GLY A 15 9.03 -15.55 -1.35
N GLY A 16 9.94 -16.21 -2.03
CA GLY A 16 10.36 -15.80 -3.36
C GLY A 16 11.35 -16.77 -3.98
N VAL A 17 11.74 -16.45 -5.21
CA VAL A 17 12.78 -17.15 -5.95
C VAL A 17 13.88 -16.15 -6.26
N THR A 18 15.12 -16.52 -6.01
CA THR A 18 16.29 -15.69 -6.33
C THR A 18 16.52 -15.70 -7.84
N VAL A 19 15.95 -14.72 -8.53
CA VAL A 19 16.09 -14.51 -9.98
C VAL A 19 15.82 -13.05 -10.32
N ASP A 20 16.47 -12.55 -11.36
CA ASP A 20 16.08 -11.25 -11.96
C ASP A 20 15.01 -11.50 -13.03
N PRO A 21 13.73 -11.14 -12.78
CA PRO A 21 12.65 -11.40 -13.73
C PRO A 21 12.82 -10.66 -15.06
N ARG A 22 13.62 -9.60 -15.11
CA ARG A 22 13.91 -8.83 -16.34
C ARG A 22 14.77 -9.61 -17.34
N THR A 23 15.48 -10.63 -16.87
CA THR A 23 16.31 -11.50 -17.71
C THR A 23 15.55 -12.69 -18.32
N LEU A 24 14.32 -12.91 -17.86
CA LEU A 24 13.48 -14.02 -18.29
C LEU A 24 12.56 -13.61 -19.44
N SER A 25 12.41 -14.48 -20.43
CA SER A 25 11.29 -14.41 -21.35
C SER A 25 9.96 -14.68 -20.62
N THR A 26 8.85 -14.26 -21.19
CA THR A 26 7.51 -14.53 -20.63
C THR A 26 7.28 -16.03 -20.40
N ARG A 27 7.76 -16.88 -21.30
CA ARG A 27 7.62 -18.34 -21.19
C ARG A 27 8.46 -18.91 -20.04
N GLU A 28 9.67 -18.43 -19.86
CA GLU A 28 10.53 -18.87 -18.76
C GLU A 28 9.96 -18.41 -17.42
N HIS A 29 9.44 -17.19 -17.35
CA HIS A 29 8.79 -16.67 -16.15
C HIS A 29 7.53 -17.49 -15.80
N GLU A 30 6.68 -17.81 -16.78
CA GLU A 30 5.52 -18.70 -16.59
C GLU A 30 5.94 -20.07 -16.06
N GLU A 31 6.93 -20.72 -16.69
CA GLU A 31 7.41 -22.02 -16.26
C GLU A 31 8.01 -21.99 -14.85
N LEU A 32 8.73 -20.92 -14.51
CA LEU A 32 9.26 -20.71 -13.17
C LEU A 32 8.14 -20.67 -12.12
N ILE A 33 7.08 -19.86 -12.36
CA ILE A 33 5.94 -19.74 -11.45
C ILE A 33 5.20 -21.06 -11.31
N ARG A 34 4.96 -21.79 -12.41
CA ARG A 34 4.31 -23.09 -12.37
C ARG A 34 5.13 -24.12 -11.59
N ARG A 35 6.45 -24.20 -11.81
CA ARG A 35 7.35 -25.09 -11.06
C ARG A 35 7.39 -24.75 -9.58
N TRP A 36 7.50 -23.46 -9.26
CA TRP A 36 7.46 -23.00 -7.88
C TRP A 36 6.16 -23.43 -7.20
N THR A 37 5.02 -23.26 -7.87
CA THR A 37 3.70 -23.68 -7.35
C THR A 37 3.66 -25.18 -7.06
N ARG A 38 4.14 -26.02 -7.97
CA ARG A 38 4.23 -27.49 -7.75
C ARG A 38 5.06 -27.84 -6.53
N THR A 39 6.19 -27.15 -6.35
CA THR A 39 7.13 -27.43 -5.27
C THR A 39 6.52 -27.16 -3.90
N ILE A 40 5.71 -26.09 -3.77
CA ILE A 40 5.15 -25.66 -2.49
C ILE A 40 3.62 -25.85 -2.37
N VAL A 41 2.99 -26.57 -3.29
CA VAL A 41 1.54 -26.78 -3.31
C VAL A 41 0.99 -27.28 -1.98
N HIS A 42 1.76 -28.10 -1.26
CA HIS A 42 1.38 -28.66 0.04
C HIS A 42 1.19 -27.63 1.16
N VAL A 43 1.75 -26.43 1.04
CA VAL A 43 1.52 -25.31 1.98
C VAL A 43 0.53 -24.29 1.44
N LEU A 44 0.20 -24.31 0.14
CA LEU A 44 -0.74 -23.37 -0.48
C LEU A 44 -2.19 -23.82 -0.30
N GLY A 45 -3.11 -22.87 -0.34
CA GLY A 45 -4.54 -23.13 -0.38
C GLY A 45 -5.39 -22.05 0.29
N PRO A 46 -6.71 -22.07 0.08
CA PRO A 46 -7.63 -21.05 0.61
C PRO A 46 -7.61 -20.91 2.13
N HIS A 47 -7.23 -21.96 2.84
CA HIS A 47 -7.16 -22.03 4.32
C HIS A 47 -5.75 -22.35 4.82
N ARG A 48 -4.74 -22.14 3.98
CA ARG A 48 -3.32 -22.28 4.27
C ARG A 48 -2.61 -20.98 3.87
N ASP A 49 -1.45 -21.05 3.23
CA ASP A 49 -0.78 -19.87 2.69
C ASP A 49 -1.42 -19.42 1.38
N ILE A 50 -1.76 -18.14 1.30
CA ILE A 50 -2.45 -17.52 0.16
C ILE A 50 -1.49 -16.50 -0.46
N PRO A 51 -0.78 -16.84 -1.55
CA PRO A 51 0.11 -15.90 -2.23
C PRO A 51 -0.61 -14.66 -2.76
N ALA A 52 0.14 -13.57 -2.85
CA ALA A 52 -0.24 -12.33 -3.50
C ALA A 52 0.96 -11.76 -4.25
N PRO A 53 0.77 -10.88 -5.26
CA PRO A 53 1.88 -10.31 -6.01
C PRO A 53 2.74 -9.39 -5.15
N ASP A 54 4.03 -9.42 -5.40
CA ASP A 54 5.06 -8.56 -4.82
C ASP A 54 6.09 -8.24 -5.91
N MET A 55 7.31 -7.81 -5.56
CA MET A 55 8.35 -7.47 -6.54
C MET A 55 8.57 -8.60 -7.55
N GLY A 56 8.61 -8.23 -8.83
CA GLY A 56 8.81 -9.17 -9.93
C GLY A 56 7.61 -10.05 -10.28
N THR A 57 6.46 -9.85 -9.63
CA THR A 57 5.21 -10.57 -9.90
C THR A 57 4.05 -9.62 -10.20
N THR A 58 3.06 -10.12 -10.93
CA THR A 58 1.92 -9.34 -11.44
C THR A 58 0.62 -10.14 -11.33
N ALA A 59 -0.50 -9.55 -11.70
CA ALA A 59 -1.77 -10.28 -11.84
C ALA A 59 -1.65 -11.48 -12.80
N GLN A 60 -0.84 -11.37 -13.86
CA GLN A 60 -0.59 -12.47 -14.79
C GLN A 60 0.15 -13.65 -14.12
N THR A 61 1.14 -13.36 -13.27
CA THR A 61 1.84 -14.42 -12.53
C THR A 61 0.92 -15.11 -11.54
N MET A 62 -0.01 -14.39 -10.93
CA MET A 62 -1.05 -14.96 -10.05
C MET A 62 -2.04 -15.83 -10.84
N ALA A 63 -2.33 -15.48 -12.08
CA ALA A 63 -3.14 -16.32 -12.98
C ALA A 63 -2.46 -17.66 -13.28
N TRP A 64 -1.15 -17.66 -13.59
CA TRP A 64 -0.39 -18.90 -13.81
C TRP A 64 -0.30 -19.77 -12.55
N LEU A 65 -0.11 -19.13 -11.38
CA LEU A 65 -0.11 -19.81 -10.10
C LEU A 65 -1.45 -20.50 -9.83
N MET A 66 -2.56 -19.77 -10.00
CA MET A 66 -3.91 -20.31 -9.82
C MET A 66 -4.20 -21.47 -10.76
N ASP A 67 -3.88 -21.33 -12.06
CA ASP A 67 -4.10 -22.37 -13.06
C ASP A 67 -3.31 -23.65 -12.70
N GLU A 68 -2.04 -23.50 -12.28
CA GLU A 68 -1.24 -24.67 -11.86
C GLU A 68 -1.77 -25.31 -10.58
N PHE A 69 -2.18 -24.48 -9.60
CA PHE A 69 -2.81 -24.98 -8.37
C PHE A 69 -4.08 -25.77 -8.67
N HIS A 70 -4.94 -25.25 -9.57
CA HIS A 70 -6.18 -25.95 -9.97
C HIS A 70 -5.95 -27.29 -10.65
N ARG A 71 -4.85 -27.45 -11.37
CA ARG A 71 -4.49 -28.76 -11.97
C ARG A 71 -4.14 -29.82 -10.92
N LEU A 72 -3.63 -29.38 -9.76
CA LEU A 72 -3.17 -30.26 -8.69
C LEU A 72 -4.24 -30.53 -7.63
N GLU A 73 -4.96 -29.49 -7.24
CA GLU A 73 -5.85 -29.49 -6.05
C GLU A 73 -7.33 -29.22 -6.40
N GLY A 74 -7.66 -29.07 -7.68
CA GLY A 74 -9.01 -28.73 -8.14
C GLY A 74 -9.31 -27.23 -8.06
N PHE A 75 -10.54 -26.86 -8.47
CA PHE A 75 -10.95 -25.47 -8.59
C PHE A 75 -11.13 -24.79 -7.23
N GLN A 76 -10.23 -23.89 -6.87
CA GLN A 76 -10.24 -23.12 -5.63
C GLN A 76 -9.69 -21.70 -5.87
N PRO A 77 -10.49 -20.76 -6.40
CA PRO A 77 -10.01 -19.42 -6.78
C PRO A 77 -9.47 -18.58 -5.62
N ALA A 78 -9.83 -18.93 -4.38
CA ALA A 78 -9.31 -18.29 -3.17
C ALA A 78 -7.87 -18.71 -2.78
N CYS A 79 -7.23 -19.61 -3.56
CA CYS A 79 -5.87 -20.08 -3.29
C CYS A 79 -4.80 -18.99 -3.48
N VAL A 80 -5.12 -17.89 -4.14
CA VAL A 80 -4.21 -16.76 -4.44
C VAL A 80 -5.01 -15.48 -4.59
N THR A 81 -4.43 -14.33 -4.29
CA THR A 81 -5.05 -13.02 -4.48
C THR A 81 -4.23 -12.12 -5.40
N GLY A 82 -4.85 -11.03 -5.89
CA GLY A 82 -4.22 -10.15 -6.89
C GLY A 82 -4.31 -10.70 -8.31
N LYS A 83 -5.29 -11.55 -8.59
CA LYS A 83 -5.57 -12.12 -9.92
C LYS A 83 -6.19 -11.08 -10.86
N PRO A 84 -6.12 -11.32 -12.19
CA PRO A 84 -6.95 -10.58 -13.14
C PRO A 84 -8.45 -10.69 -12.77
N VAL A 85 -9.19 -9.60 -12.97
CA VAL A 85 -10.64 -9.56 -12.67
C VAL A 85 -11.40 -10.64 -13.44
N ALA A 86 -11.00 -10.93 -14.68
CA ALA A 86 -11.58 -12.01 -15.50
C ALA A 86 -11.37 -13.42 -14.89
N LEU A 87 -10.37 -13.57 -14.01
CA LEU A 87 -10.02 -14.82 -13.33
C LEU A 87 -10.29 -14.74 -11.81
N PHE A 88 -11.46 -14.21 -11.43
CA PHE A 88 -11.92 -14.08 -10.05
C PHE A 88 -11.14 -13.08 -9.19
N GLY A 89 -10.35 -12.17 -9.80
CA GLY A 89 -9.81 -11.00 -9.10
C GLY A 89 -10.92 -10.04 -8.68
N ALA A 90 -10.72 -9.32 -7.59
CA ALA A 90 -11.68 -8.34 -7.11
C ALA A 90 -11.51 -7.00 -7.83
N PRO A 91 -12.59 -6.42 -8.41
CA PRO A 91 -12.58 -5.01 -8.82
C PRO A 91 -12.20 -4.13 -7.63
N GLY A 92 -11.29 -3.17 -7.84
CA GLY A 92 -10.79 -2.29 -6.77
C GLY A 92 -9.52 -2.79 -6.07
N ARG A 93 -9.10 -4.07 -6.27
CA ARG A 93 -7.89 -4.59 -5.63
C ARG A 93 -6.62 -3.84 -6.04
N GLU A 94 -6.54 -3.42 -7.29
CA GLU A 94 -5.39 -2.72 -7.84
C GLU A 94 -5.21 -1.34 -7.21
N GLU A 95 -6.29 -0.60 -7.00
CA GLU A 95 -6.29 0.72 -6.39
C GLU A 95 -6.19 0.71 -4.85
N ALA A 96 -6.42 -0.46 -4.22
CA ALA A 96 -6.65 -0.57 -2.78
C ALA A 96 -5.53 0.03 -1.91
N THR A 97 -4.26 -0.09 -2.33
CA THR A 97 -3.13 0.50 -1.58
C THR A 97 -3.17 2.02 -1.65
N GLY A 98 -3.22 2.58 -2.87
CA GLY A 98 -3.22 4.03 -3.07
C GLY A 98 -4.46 4.72 -2.48
N ARG A 99 -5.65 4.12 -2.69
CA ARG A 99 -6.90 4.61 -2.09
C ARG A 99 -6.83 4.56 -0.55
N GLY A 100 -6.33 3.46 0.01
CA GLY A 100 -6.16 3.31 1.46
C GLY A 100 -5.21 4.34 2.07
N VAL A 101 -4.12 4.67 1.36
CA VAL A 101 -3.19 5.76 1.74
C VAL A 101 -3.96 7.09 1.85
N ILE A 102 -4.82 7.39 0.91
CA ILE A 102 -5.59 8.65 0.94
C ILE A 102 -6.68 8.61 2.02
N GLY A 103 -7.36 7.48 2.22
CA GLY A 103 -8.32 7.35 3.33
C GLY A 103 -7.69 7.65 4.69
N VAL A 104 -6.48 7.13 4.92
CA VAL A 104 -5.69 7.43 6.13
C VAL A 104 -5.23 8.90 6.15
N THR A 105 -4.86 9.46 4.99
CA THR A 105 -4.46 10.87 4.88
C THR A 105 -5.60 11.80 5.28
N VAL A 106 -6.82 11.54 4.81
CA VAL A 106 -8.03 12.29 5.19
C VAL A 106 -8.23 12.25 6.70
N ALA A 107 -8.20 11.06 7.30
CA ALA A 107 -8.38 10.87 8.72
C ALA A 107 -7.27 11.56 9.56
N ALA A 108 -6.02 11.57 9.07
CA ALA A 108 -4.92 12.26 9.71
C ALA A 108 -5.06 13.80 9.63
N LEU A 109 -5.53 14.33 8.51
CA LEU A 109 -5.83 15.75 8.37
C LEU A 109 -6.98 16.17 9.30
N GLU A 110 -8.06 15.39 9.36
CA GLU A 110 -9.20 15.64 10.26
C GLU A 110 -8.77 15.66 11.74
N ARG A 111 -7.92 14.71 12.17
CA ARG A 111 -7.34 14.71 13.52
C ARG A 111 -6.58 16.01 13.83
N ARG A 112 -5.97 16.62 12.83
CA ARG A 112 -5.25 17.89 12.92
C ARG A 112 -6.15 19.12 12.74
N ASN A 113 -7.47 18.94 12.67
CA ASN A 113 -8.46 19.98 12.36
C ASN A 113 -8.19 20.68 11.01
N LYS A 114 -7.71 19.93 10.03
CA LYS A 114 -7.48 20.38 8.65
C LYS A 114 -8.45 19.69 7.71
N SER A 115 -8.91 20.45 6.71
CA SER A 115 -9.74 19.89 5.62
C SER A 115 -8.86 19.18 4.60
N ALA A 116 -9.34 18.05 4.07
CA ALA A 116 -8.76 17.44 2.88
C ALA A 116 -9.01 18.32 1.64
N GLN A 117 -10.14 19.02 1.58
CA GLN A 117 -10.48 19.88 0.46
C GLN A 117 -9.44 21.00 0.30
N GLY A 118 -8.76 21.00 -0.85
CA GLY A 118 -7.73 21.97 -1.19
C GLY A 118 -6.37 21.72 -0.55
N ALA A 119 -6.20 20.68 0.28
CA ALA A 119 -4.91 20.30 0.86
C ALA A 119 -3.89 19.99 -0.25
N ARG A 120 -2.68 20.53 -0.13
CA ARG A 120 -1.60 20.39 -1.11
C ARG A 120 -0.81 19.10 -0.79
N VAL A 121 -0.72 18.21 -1.79
CA VAL A 121 -0.10 16.90 -1.65
C VAL A 121 1.08 16.77 -2.61
N VAL A 122 2.19 16.27 -2.10
CA VAL A 122 3.38 15.88 -2.87
C VAL A 122 3.49 14.35 -2.82
N ILE A 123 3.66 13.71 -3.97
CA ILE A 123 3.80 12.25 -4.07
C ILE A 123 5.14 11.90 -4.74
N GLN A 124 6.03 11.24 -4.00
CA GLN A 124 7.26 10.70 -4.56
C GLN A 124 7.04 9.25 -4.99
N GLY A 125 7.21 8.98 -6.27
CA GLY A 125 6.92 7.68 -6.88
C GLY A 125 5.55 7.66 -7.56
N PHE A 126 5.53 7.39 -8.88
CA PHE A 126 4.31 7.36 -9.68
C PHE A 126 4.07 5.97 -10.32
N GLY A 127 4.47 4.93 -9.58
CA GLY A 127 4.07 3.54 -9.84
C GLY A 127 2.61 3.28 -9.43
N ASN A 128 2.25 2.01 -9.30
CA ASN A 128 0.86 1.62 -8.97
C ASN A 128 0.30 2.36 -7.75
N VAL A 129 1.04 2.38 -6.63
CA VAL A 129 0.58 3.01 -5.38
C VAL A 129 0.44 4.53 -5.54
N GLY A 130 1.48 5.20 -6.06
CA GLY A 130 1.47 6.66 -6.22
C GLY A 130 0.42 7.15 -7.21
N ARG A 131 0.22 6.43 -8.33
CA ARG A 131 -0.82 6.74 -9.31
C ARG A 131 -2.23 6.69 -8.70
N PHE A 132 -2.57 5.59 -8.04
CA PHE A 132 -3.88 5.47 -7.40
C PHE A 132 -4.04 6.38 -6.18
N ALA A 133 -2.96 6.70 -5.48
CA ALA A 133 -3.00 7.72 -4.43
C ALA A 133 -3.30 9.11 -5.03
N ALA A 134 -2.68 9.47 -6.17
CA ALA A 134 -2.95 10.74 -6.84
C ALA A 134 -4.41 10.85 -7.29
N LEU A 135 -4.95 9.81 -7.93
CA LEU A 135 -6.36 9.79 -8.36
C LEU A 135 -7.32 9.88 -7.17
N ALA A 136 -7.08 9.12 -6.11
CA ALA A 136 -7.89 9.17 -4.89
C ALA A 136 -7.76 10.52 -4.15
N ALA A 137 -6.59 11.16 -4.19
CA ALA A 137 -6.40 12.50 -3.62
C ALA A 137 -7.25 13.55 -4.34
N VAL A 138 -7.29 13.52 -5.66
CA VAL A 138 -8.16 14.40 -6.47
C VAL A 138 -9.64 14.10 -6.18
N GLU A 139 -10.05 12.82 -6.11
CA GLU A 139 -11.42 12.43 -5.72
C GLU A 139 -11.81 12.99 -4.33
N ALA A 140 -10.86 13.03 -3.38
CA ALA A 140 -11.04 13.62 -2.06
C ALA A 140 -10.96 15.15 -2.02
N GLY A 141 -10.80 15.81 -3.18
CA GLY A 141 -10.73 17.27 -3.31
C GLY A 141 -9.37 17.86 -2.94
N MET A 142 -8.32 17.06 -2.79
CA MET A 142 -6.96 17.54 -2.56
C MET A 142 -6.33 18.04 -3.86
N LYS A 143 -5.27 18.82 -3.75
CA LYS A 143 -4.43 19.29 -4.86
C LYS A 143 -3.11 18.53 -4.86
N VAL A 144 -2.93 17.62 -5.79
CA VAL A 144 -1.63 16.99 -6.01
C VAL A 144 -0.76 17.99 -6.77
N ILE A 145 0.17 18.62 -6.06
CA ILE A 145 0.99 19.71 -6.61
C ILE A 145 2.31 19.24 -7.21
N ALA A 146 2.80 18.07 -6.80
CA ALA A 146 4.00 17.48 -7.38
C ALA A 146 3.95 15.95 -7.35
N ILE A 147 4.49 15.35 -8.40
CA ILE A 147 4.74 13.92 -8.52
C ILE A 147 6.14 13.68 -9.09
N SER A 148 6.76 12.53 -8.73
CA SER A 148 8.01 12.09 -9.32
C SER A 148 8.00 10.58 -9.61
N ASP A 149 8.76 10.17 -10.63
CA ASP A 149 9.08 8.78 -10.91
C ASP A 149 10.53 8.65 -11.38
N VAL A 150 10.92 7.48 -11.89
CA VAL A 150 12.28 7.23 -12.40
C VAL A 150 12.60 8.02 -13.67
N THR A 151 11.62 8.64 -14.33
CA THR A 151 11.76 9.41 -15.56
C THR A 151 11.83 10.91 -15.34
N GLY A 152 11.48 11.40 -14.13
CA GLY A 152 11.51 12.83 -13.80
C GLY A 152 10.60 13.22 -12.67
N ALA A 153 10.36 14.52 -12.57
CA ALA A 153 9.41 15.11 -11.63
C ALA A 153 8.76 16.35 -12.23
N ILE A 154 7.50 16.57 -11.86
CA ILE A 154 6.73 17.77 -12.25
C ILE A 154 6.13 18.44 -11.04
N TYR A 155 5.98 19.77 -11.15
CA TYR A 155 5.34 20.60 -10.14
C TYR A 155 4.32 21.54 -10.78
N GLN A 156 3.13 21.62 -10.19
CA GLN A 156 2.08 22.57 -10.57
C GLN A 156 1.40 23.11 -9.30
N GLN A 157 1.58 24.39 -9.01
CA GLN A 157 1.09 25.01 -7.78
C GLN A 157 -0.42 24.90 -7.60
N ASP A 158 -1.19 24.94 -8.70
CA ASP A 158 -2.65 24.87 -8.69
C ASP A 158 -3.21 23.45 -8.71
N GLY A 159 -2.33 22.45 -8.78
CA GLY A 159 -2.64 21.02 -8.88
C GLY A 159 -2.45 20.50 -10.30
N ILE A 160 -2.00 19.25 -10.36
CA ILE A 160 -1.76 18.49 -11.61
C ILE A 160 -3.10 17.94 -12.09
N ASP A 161 -3.37 18.09 -13.39
CA ASP A 161 -4.54 17.48 -14.03
C ASP A 161 -4.23 16.02 -14.40
N PHE A 162 -5.06 15.13 -13.92
CA PHE A 162 -4.94 13.67 -14.12
C PHE A 162 -6.02 13.10 -15.06
N SER A 163 -6.75 13.94 -15.81
CA SER A 163 -7.86 13.51 -16.68
C SER A 163 -7.43 12.57 -17.82
N ASP A 164 -6.18 12.71 -18.31
CA ASP A 164 -5.65 11.97 -19.46
C ASP A 164 -4.74 10.78 -19.06
N ILE A 165 -4.76 10.36 -17.80
CA ILE A 165 -3.85 9.32 -17.31
C ILE A 165 -4.38 7.92 -17.62
N ASP A 166 -3.57 7.12 -18.31
CA ASP A 166 -3.75 5.69 -18.53
C ASP A 166 -2.75 4.82 -17.75
N ASP A 167 -2.85 3.50 -17.90
CA ASP A 167 -2.01 2.53 -17.19
C ASP A 167 -0.52 2.55 -17.61
N LYS A 168 -0.21 3.16 -18.75
CA LYS A 168 1.16 3.26 -19.31
C LYS A 168 1.77 4.64 -19.06
N PHE A 169 1.06 5.49 -18.36
CA PHE A 169 1.46 6.85 -18.12
C PHE A 169 2.74 6.94 -17.28
N THR A 170 3.68 7.74 -17.73
CA THR A 170 4.90 8.11 -17.01
C THR A 170 5.01 9.63 -16.93
N ILE A 171 5.81 10.14 -16.02
CA ILE A 171 6.03 11.59 -15.92
C ILE A 171 6.59 12.18 -17.22
N ALA A 172 7.42 11.43 -17.94
CA ALA A 172 7.92 11.84 -19.26
C ALA A 172 6.82 12.04 -20.31
N SER A 173 5.64 11.43 -20.12
CA SER A 173 4.48 11.59 -21.03
C SER A 173 3.64 12.84 -20.76
N PHE A 174 3.87 13.55 -19.65
CA PHE A 174 3.17 14.79 -19.38
C PHE A 174 3.50 15.88 -20.39
N LYS A 175 2.46 16.47 -21.01
CA LYS A 175 2.59 17.53 -22.01
C LYS A 175 2.85 18.92 -21.40
N SER A 176 2.44 19.14 -20.17
CA SER A 176 2.59 20.41 -19.44
C SER A 176 3.78 20.30 -18.48
N LYS A 177 4.86 21.02 -18.77
CA LYS A 177 6.16 20.77 -18.15
C LYS A 177 6.62 21.94 -17.29
N ASN A 178 6.30 21.92 -16.00
CA ASN A 178 7.18 22.50 -15.00
C ASN A 178 8.02 21.36 -14.41
N GLU A 179 9.04 20.94 -15.18
CA GLU A 179 9.99 19.95 -14.71
C GLU A 179 10.80 20.53 -13.55
N ILE A 180 10.95 19.70 -12.51
CA ILE A 180 11.80 20.02 -11.36
C ILE A 180 12.79 18.88 -11.12
N ASP A 181 13.83 19.15 -10.36
CA ASP A 181 14.77 18.12 -9.95
C ASP A 181 14.04 17.09 -9.06
N PRO A 182 14.00 15.78 -9.42
CA PRO A 182 13.42 14.74 -8.61
C PRO A 182 13.94 14.70 -7.17
N ALA A 183 15.18 15.08 -6.93
CA ALA A 183 15.77 15.15 -5.60
C ALA A 183 15.12 16.24 -4.73
N GLY A 184 14.59 17.30 -5.33
CA GLY A 184 13.92 18.40 -4.64
C GLY A 184 12.46 18.12 -4.25
N VAL A 185 11.84 17.08 -4.79
CA VAL A 185 10.40 16.80 -4.58
C VAL A 185 10.05 16.62 -3.11
N LEU A 186 10.90 15.94 -2.35
CA LEU A 186 10.65 15.66 -0.92
C LEU A 186 10.68 16.90 -0.03
N SER A 187 11.34 17.98 -0.49
CA SER A 187 11.48 19.24 0.28
C SER A 187 10.47 20.31 -0.10
N LEU A 188 9.59 20.06 -1.08
CA LEU A 188 8.55 21.00 -1.49
C LEU A 188 7.61 21.36 -0.34
N GLU A 189 7.19 22.61 -0.31
CA GLU A 189 6.20 23.08 0.63
C GLU A 189 4.81 22.53 0.30
N ALA A 190 4.27 21.71 1.18
CA ALA A 190 2.96 21.06 1.04
C ALA A 190 2.33 20.81 2.40
N ASP A 191 1.04 20.44 2.43
CA ASP A 191 0.36 20.01 3.64
C ASP A 191 0.66 18.54 3.96
N VAL A 192 0.89 17.74 2.93
CA VAL A 192 1.15 16.29 3.03
C VAL A 192 2.23 15.86 2.06
N LEU A 193 3.17 15.04 2.55
CA LEU A 193 4.17 14.33 1.75
C LEU A 193 3.88 12.84 1.76
N ILE A 194 3.81 12.22 0.58
CA ILE A 194 3.55 10.78 0.39
C ILE A 194 4.74 10.13 -0.32
N PRO A 195 5.72 9.56 0.40
CA PRO A 195 6.76 8.74 -0.19
C PRO A 195 6.17 7.37 -0.61
N ALA A 196 6.05 7.14 -1.92
CA ALA A 196 5.42 5.96 -2.53
C ALA A 196 6.37 5.18 -3.47
N ALA A 197 7.68 5.49 -3.48
CA ALA A 197 8.65 4.85 -4.36
C ALA A 197 9.37 3.67 -3.68
N LEU A 198 10.41 3.95 -2.92
CA LEU A 198 11.32 2.95 -2.35
C LEU A 198 11.50 3.14 -0.85
N GLY A 199 11.99 2.09 -0.18
CA GLY A 199 12.43 2.16 1.20
C GLY A 199 13.71 2.99 1.38
N GLY A 200 13.89 3.57 2.59
CA GLY A 200 15.12 4.25 2.98
C GLY A 200 15.41 5.59 2.29
N VAL A 201 14.44 6.19 1.59
CA VAL A 201 14.63 7.45 0.84
C VAL A 201 14.67 8.68 1.74
N ILE A 202 14.01 8.63 2.89
CA ILE A 202 14.00 9.73 3.88
C ILE A 202 15.03 9.41 4.97
N THR A 203 16.27 9.75 4.67
CA THR A 203 17.40 9.70 5.60
C THR A 203 17.36 10.91 6.55
N ASP A 204 18.26 10.97 7.54
CA ASP A 204 18.45 12.13 8.41
C ASP A 204 18.60 13.44 7.60
N ALA A 205 19.50 13.43 6.62
CA ALA A 205 19.76 14.61 5.78
C ALA A 205 18.51 15.06 5.00
N VAL A 206 17.72 14.11 4.45
CA VAL A 206 16.48 14.43 3.73
C VAL A 206 15.40 14.90 4.72
N ALA A 207 15.26 14.22 5.86
CA ALA A 207 14.32 14.59 6.91
C ALA A 207 14.51 16.03 7.41
N ALA A 208 15.77 16.49 7.45
CA ALA A 208 16.10 17.88 7.81
C ALA A 208 15.56 18.91 6.82
N THR A 209 15.28 18.54 5.55
CA THR A 209 14.79 19.46 4.50
C THR A 209 13.27 19.39 4.29
N ILE A 210 12.57 18.39 4.80
CA ILE A 210 11.12 18.23 4.61
C ILE A 210 10.37 19.42 5.23
N SER A 211 9.49 20.04 4.44
CA SER A 211 8.66 21.17 4.89
C SER A 211 7.21 20.75 5.22
N ALA A 212 6.74 19.63 4.70
CA ALA A 212 5.40 19.14 4.98
C ALA A 212 5.23 18.74 6.45
N PRO A 213 4.19 19.20 7.15
CA PRO A 213 3.96 18.85 8.56
C PRO A 213 3.42 17.44 8.78
N LEU A 214 3.08 16.72 7.70
CA LEU A 214 2.52 15.38 7.73
C LEU A 214 3.16 14.51 6.63
N VAL A 215 3.73 13.37 7.02
CA VAL A 215 4.30 12.36 6.14
C VAL A 215 3.47 11.09 6.21
N ILE A 216 3.02 10.57 5.06
CA ILE A 216 2.23 9.32 4.97
C ILE A 216 3.06 8.27 4.23
N GLU A 217 3.53 7.26 4.91
CA GLU A 217 4.44 6.23 4.37
C GLU A 217 3.69 5.25 3.44
N ALA A 218 3.59 5.59 2.15
CA ALA A 218 2.96 4.73 1.15
C ALA A 218 3.88 3.59 0.68
N ALA A 219 5.19 3.81 0.58
CA ALA A 219 6.19 2.75 0.40
C ALA A 219 6.43 1.98 1.72
N ASN A 220 7.07 0.82 1.64
CA ASN A 220 7.50 0.12 2.84
C ASN A 220 8.80 0.73 3.37
N GLN A 221 8.81 1.12 4.64
CA GLN A 221 9.96 1.71 5.35
C GLN A 221 10.67 2.82 4.56
N PRO A 222 9.96 3.85 4.05
CA PRO A 222 10.58 4.92 3.30
C PRO A 222 11.42 5.84 4.18
N VAL A 223 11.09 5.93 5.48
CA VAL A 223 11.82 6.70 6.48
C VAL A 223 12.79 5.79 7.23
N THR A 224 14.07 6.19 7.27
CA THR A 224 15.09 5.49 8.08
C THR A 224 14.91 5.81 9.58
N ALA A 225 15.51 5.01 10.46
CA ALA A 225 15.43 5.26 11.91
C ALA A 225 15.95 6.66 12.31
N ASP A 226 17.07 7.08 11.71
CA ASP A 226 17.62 8.41 11.96
C ASP A 226 16.75 9.52 11.38
N GLY A 227 16.18 9.29 10.18
CA GLY A 227 15.21 10.20 9.57
C GLY A 227 13.94 10.36 10.41
N ASP A 228 13.42 9.28 10.99
CA ASP A 228 12.26 9.32 11.88
C ASP A 228 12.55 10.15 13.16
N ALA A 229 13.73 9.97 13.74
CA ALA A 229 14.17 10.77 14.89
C ALA A 229 14.21 12.27 14.56
N THR A 230 14.74 12.62 13.39
CA THR A 230 14.82 14.01 12.91
C THR A 230 13.44 14.59 12.61
N LEU A 231 12.54 13.85 11.94
CA LEU A 231 11.16 14.29 11.71
C LEU A 231 10.44 14.54 13.03
N ARG A 232 10.57 13.62 13.97
CA ARG A 232 10.00 13.76 15.33
C ARG A 232 10.53 15.00 16.06
N ALA A 233 11.84 15.24 16.06
CA ALA A 233 12.46 16.41 16.69
C ALA A 233 11.97 17.73 16.07
N ARG A 234 11.57 17.71 14.79
CA ARG A 234 11.00 18.85 14.05
C ARG A 234 9.47 18.98 14.20
N GLY A 235 8.82 18.08 14.94
CA GLY A 235 7.36 18.08 15.13
C GLY A 235 6.58 17.68 13.87
N ILE A 236 7.23 16.97 12.93
CA ILE A 236 6.58 16.43 11.73
C ILE A 236 5.97 15.07 12.08
N GLU A 237 4.66 14.96 11.89
CA GLU A 237 3.92 13.72 12.18
C GLU A 237 4.10 12.71 11.05
N VAL A 238 4.37 11.45 11.41
CA VAL A 238 4.52 10.34 10.45
C VAL A 238 3.42 9.31 10.68
N VAL A 239 2.61 9.04 9.65
CA VAL A 239 1.73 7.87 9.63
C VAL A 239 2.52 6.70 9.06
N PRO A 240 2.78 5.63 9.87
CA PRO A 240 3.68 4.56 9.49
C PRO A 240 3.13 3.67 8.38
N ASP A 241 4.03 3.06 7.63
CA ASP A 241 3.74 2.18 6.50
C ASP A 241 2.84 0.99 6.85
N ILE A 242 3.01 0.39 8.05
CA ILE A 242 2.19 -0.74 8.49
C ILE A 242 0.70 -0.39 8.62
N LEU A 243 0.36 0.90 8.70
CA LEU A 243 -0.99 1.43 8.66
C LEU A 243 -1.30 2.02 7.28
N ALA A 244 -0.50 2.97 6.80
CA ALA A 244 -0.81 3.77 5.62
C ALA A 244 -1.02 2.92 4.35
N ASN A 245 -0.12 1.97 4.07
CA ASN A 245 -0.19 1.15 2.86
C ASN A 245 -0.89 -0.21 3.06
N ALA A 246 -1.55 -0.41 4.20
CA ALA A 246 -2.21 -1.66 4.54
C ALA A 246 -3.49 -1.93 3.73
N GLY A 247 -3.98 -0.95 2.97
CA GLY A 247 -5.11 -1.11 2.07
C GLY A 247 -4.94 -2.25 1.06
N GLY A 248 -3.69 -2.52 0.62
CA GLY A 248 -3.38 -3.66 -0.23
C GLY A 248 -3.67 -5.02 0.44
N VAL A 249 -3.44 -5.14 1.74
CA VAL A 249 -3.77 -6.34 2.52
C VAL A 249 -5.28 -6.50 2.64
N LEU A 250 -6.03 -5.42 2.92
CA LEU A 250 -7.49 -5.43 2.93
C LEU A 250 -8.06 -5.83 1.58
N GLY A 251 -7.53 -5.27 0.50
CA GLY A 251 -7.94 -5.63 -0.85
C GLY A 251 -7.75 -7.12 -1.16
N SER A 252 -6.64 -7.72 -0.69
CA SER A 252 -6.42 -9.17 -0.79
C SER A 252 -7.41 -9.95 0.06
N TYR A 253 -7.70 -9.50 1.27
CA TYR A 253 -8.70 -10.12 2.13
C TYR A 253 -10.11 -10.07 1.52
N PHE A 254 -10.51 -8.95 0.91
CA PHE A 254 -11.79 -8.83 0.22
C PHE A 254 -11.88 -9.72 -1.02
N GLU A 255 -10.79 -9.84 -1.79
CA GLU A 255 -10.76 -10.77 -2.92
C GLU A 255 -10.92 -12.22 -2.46
N TRP A 256 -10.18 -12.62 -1.42
CA TRP A 256 -10.31 -13.93 -0.82
C TRP A 256 -11.73 -14.17 -0.30
N THR A 257 -12.31 -13.21 0.43
CA THR A 257 -13.68 -13.30 0.96
C THR A 257 -14.69 -13.53 -0.16
N GLN A 258 -14.61 -12.76 -1.25
CA GLN A 258 -15.49 -12.92 -2.41
C GLN A 258 -15.33 -14.30 -3.06
N ASN A 259 -14.11 -14.80 -3.15
CA ASN A 259 -13.82 -16.11 -3.74
C ASN A 259 -14.30 -17.27 -2.85
N ILE A 260 -14.23 -17.14 -1.51
CA ILE A 260 -14.79 -18.11 -0.57
C ILE A 260 -16.32 -18.11 -0.61
N GLN A 261 -16.93 -16.92 -0.76
CA GLN A 261 -18.39 -16.77 -0.85
C GLN A 261 -18.94 -17.10 -2.24
N GLU A 262 -18.06 -17.27 -3.24
CA GLU A 262 -18.44 -17.42 -4.66
C GLU A 262 -19.34 -16.28 -5.16
N PHE A 263 -19.18 -15.10 -4.59
CA PHE A 263 -20.02 -13.94 -4.84
C PHE A 263 -19.18 -12.67 -5.05
N ARG A 264 -19.35 -12.05 -6.22
CA ARG A 264 -18.62 -10.80 -6.57
C ARG A 264 -19.29 -9.58 -5.95
N TRP A 265 -18.49 -8.72 -5.36
CA TRP A 265 -18.95 -7.42 -4.90
C TRP A 265 -18.87 -6.39 -6.03
N PRO A 266 -19.82 -5.44 -6.10
CA PRO A 266 -19.64 -4.25 -6.90
C PRO A 266 -18.49 -3.43 -6.35
N ILE A 267 -17.80 -2.68 -7.23
CA ILE A 267 -16.65 -1.87 -6.85
C ILE A 267 -16.99 -0.83 -5.76
N SER A 268 -18.20 -0.29 -5.75
CA SER A 268 -18.68 0.62 -4.69
C SER A 268 -18.58 -0.02 -3.32
N ARG A 269 -19.10 -1.23 -3.14
CA ARG A 269 -19.01 -1.96 -1.87
C ARG A 269 -17.55 -2.21 -1.46
N PHE A 270 -16.69 -2.56 -2.43
CA PHE A 270 -15.27 -2.76 -2.15
C PHE A 270 -14.63 -1.49 -1.62
N ARG A 271 -14.91 -0.34 -2.25
CA ARG A 271 -14.39 0.97 -1.85
C ARG A 271 -14.92 1.40 -0.47
N ASP A 272 -16.22 1.28 -0.24
CA ASP A 272 -16.87 1.64 1.03
C ASP A 272 -16.27 0.85 2.20
N GLU A 273 -16.11 -0.46 2.05
CA GLU A 273 -15.50 -1.33 3.05
C GLU A 273 -14.01 -0.99 3.28
N LEU A 274 -13.27 -0.69 2.21
CA LEU A 274 -11.86 -0.31 2.30
C LEU A 274 -11.71 1.00 3.09
N ASP A 275 -12.46 2.02 2.71
CA ASP A 275 -12.40 3.35 3.31
C ASP A 275 -12.80 3.30 4.79
N ALA A 276 -13.89 2.60 5.12
CA ALA A 276 -14.36 2.44 6.50
C ALA A 276 -13.34 1.71 7.38
N ARG A 277 -12.73 0.63 6.88
CA ARG A 277 -11.74 -0.13 7.66
C ARG A 277 -10.41 0.61 7.82
N MET A 278 -9.95 1.32 6.79
CA MET A 278 -8.72 2.11 6.87
C MET A 278 -8.89 3.29 7.85
N ALA A 279 -10.02 4.00 7.78
CA ALA A 279 -10.34 5.06 8.74
C ALA A 279 -10.48 4.52 10.18
N GLY A 280 -11.13 3.38 10.35
CA GLY A 280 -11.27 2.71 11.67
C GLY A 280 -9.92 2.29 12.26
N ALA A 281 -9.02 1.74 11.43
CA ALA A 281 -7.67 1.37 11.86
C ALA A 281 -6.86 2.60 12.26
N PHE A 282 -6.92 3.69 11.47
CA PHE A 282 -6.28 4.95 11.83
C PHE A 282 -6.79 5.49 13.17
N LYS A 283 -8.11 5.51 13.38
CA LYS A 283 -8.72 5.97 14.64
C LYS A 283 -8.24 5.14 15.83
N THR A 284 -8.13 3.83 15.69
CA THR A 284 -7.62 2.95 16.75
C THR A 284 -6.17 3.30 17.09
N VAL A 285 -5.31 3.47 16.09
CA VAL A 285 -3.90 3.83 16.28
C VAL A 285 -3.78 5.23 16.91
N ALA A 286 -4.54 6.21 16.42
CA ALA A 286 -4.53 7.57 16.94
C ALA A 286 -4.94 7.62 18.42
N ASN A 287 -6.03 6.93 18.79
CA ASN A 287 -6.47 6.83 20.19
C ASN A 287 -5.40 6.16 21.07
N THR A 288 -4.72 5.13 20.56
CA THR A 288 -3.64 4.46 21.30
C THR A 288 -2.44 5.41 21.48
N ALA A 289 -2.10 6.19 20.45
CA ALA A 289 -1.04 7.19 20.53
C ALA A 289 -1.33 8.24 21.62
N ASP A 290 -2.58 8.75 21.65
CA ASP A 290 -3.02 9.73 22.64
C ASP A 290 -3.04 9.15 24.06
N GLN A 291 -3.48 7.89 24.23
CA GLN A 291 -3.51 7.20 25.53
C GLN A 291 -2.12 6.93 26.11
N HIS A 292 -1.14 6.65 25.27
CA HIS A 292 0.21 6.27 25.69
C HIS A 292 1.24 7.41 25.52
N ASP A 293 0.81 8.59 25.09
CA ASP A 293 1.69 9.73 24.78
C ASP A 293 2.89 9.31 23.89
N CYS A 294 2.58 8.62 22.80
CA CYS A 294 3.58 8.07 21.91
C CYS A 294 3.29 8.40 20.42
N THR A 295 4.24 8.09 19.55
CA THR A 295 4.07 8.32 18.10
C THR A 295 3.01 7.40 17.51
N LEU A 296 2.44 7.79 16.34
CA LEU A 296 1.55 6.90 15.58
C LEU A 296 2.27 5.60 15.16
N ARG A 297 3.58 5.64 14.94
CA ARG A 297 4.39 4.46 14.65
C ARG A 297 4.42 3.51 15.84
N ASP A 298 4.77 4.00 17.03
CA ASP A 298 4.79 3.19 18.25
C ASP A 298 3.40 2.62 18.56
N ALA A 299 2.37 3.46 18.49
CA ALA A 299 0.98 3.06 18.68
C ALA A 299 0.51 1.97 17.71
N ALA A 300 0.89 2.07 16.43
CA ALA A 300 0.56 1.04 15.44
C ALA A 300 1.18 -0.32 15.78
N PHE A 301 2.43 -0.33 16.28
CA PHE A 301 3.06 -1.55 16.80
C PHE A 301 2.40 -2.04 18.08
N VAL A 302 2.07 -1.16 19.03
CA VAL A 302 1.36 -1.54 20.27
C VAL A 302 0.04 -2.24 19.95
N VAL A 303 -0.78 -1.68 19.04
CA VAL A 303 -2.04 -2.30 18.60
C VAL A 303 -1.79 -3.66 17.94
N ALA A 304 -0.87 -3.71 16.97
CA ALA A 304 -0.64 -4.93 16.19
C ALA A 304 -0.04 -6.07 17.04
N VAL A 305 0.97 -5.77 17.86
CA VAL A 305 1.62 -6.74 18.76
C VAL A 305 0.66 -7.17 19.85
N GLY A 306 -0.10 -6.23 20.44
CA GLY A 306 -1.11 -6.52 21.47
C GLY A 306 -2.11 -7.58 21.00
N ARG A 307 -2.67 -7.44 19.80
CA ARG A 307 -3.59 -8.44 19.22
C ARG A 307 -2.96 -9.82 18.99
N VAL A 308 -1.70 -9.83 18.54
CA VAL A 308 -0.97 -11.10 18.35
C VAL A 308 -0.73 -11.77 19.71
N VAL A 309 -0.29 -11.03 20.72
CA VAL A 309 -0.03 -11.54 22.07
C VAL A 309 -1.32 -12.03 22.71
N GLU A 310 -2.41 -11.26 22.64
CA GLU A 310 -3.71 -11.67 23.16
C GLU A 310 -4.19 -12.98 22.54
N SER A 311 -4.13 -13.08 21.20
CA SER A 311 -4.49 -14.31 20.50
C SER A 311 -3.61 -15.49 20.89
N PHE A 312 -2.33 -15.26 21.11
CA PHE A 312 -1.38 -16.28 21.55
C PHE A 312 -1.73 -16.79 22.97
N LEU A 313 -1.97 -15.87 23.91
CA LEU A 313 -2.34 -16.22 25.28
C LEU A 313 -3.68 -16.96 25.36
N LEU A 314 -4.69 -16.51 24.61
CA LEU A 314 -6.00 -17.16 24.56
C LEU A 314 -5.94 -18.60 24.01
N ARG A 315 -5.00 -18.90 23.14
CA ARG A 315 -4.77 -20.25 22.60
C ARG A 315 -4.06 -21.18 23.58
N GLY A 316 -3.62 -20.68 24.74
CA GLY A 316 -2.96 -21.50 25.77
C GLY A 316 -1.58 -22.01 25.38
N GLN A 317 -0.92 -21.41 24.40
CA GLN A 317 0.48 -21.73 24.09
C GLN A 317 1.35 -21.05 25.14
N VAL A 318 1.79 -21.83 26.12
CA VAL A 318 2.83 -21.42 27.06
C VAL A 318 4.16 -21.84 26.46
N VAL A 319 5.09 -20.90 26.37
CA VAL A 319 6.48 -21.18 25.98
C VAL A 319 7.18 -21.90 27.10
#